data_e51d9f5b651ceafce3f9f319eaec0b04
#
_entry.id   e51d9f5b651ceafce3f9f319eaec0b04
#
_cell.length_a   1.000
_cell.length_b   1.000
_cell.length_c   1.000
_cell.angle_alpha   90.00
_cell.angle_beta   90.00
_cell.angle_gamma   90.00
#
_symmetry.space_group_name_H-M   'P 1'
#
loop_
_entity.id
_entity.type
_entity.pdbx_description
1 polymer ?
#
loop_
_entity_poly.entity_id
_entity_poly.type
_entity_poly.pdbx_seq_one_letter_code
_entity_poly.pdbx_strand_id
1 'polypeptide(L)'
;MREFFREIVHALEEGRPVELVSIAASDGSTPRGAGAMMAVFPGGGITGTIGGGNVEFECQRLAAELLERGGDALRQFRFTLGDAASLGMVCGGGVTVQFQYLPAGEQRIIAVLRDLIEADGGNRDTWLLRRIEGEQVTAMGLADRTGPRHLDILPEELELLCGNQAVFARKWLSIPVVKAGRTYLFGGGHVSQALVPVLASLGFRPVVYDDRPEFADPALFPKAEKTLCGDFARLSEQVTVTPEDYVVVMTRGHQADYEVLTQVLRSGAKYLGCIGSKRKLALCREILDRIPQIETELQKAEVREKEVRSDEYRRR
;
A
#
# COMPACT_ATOMS: atom_id res chain seq x y z
N MET A 1 1.44 -8.98 -1.14
CA MET A 1 2.66 -8.53 -1.83
C MET A 1 3.93 -8.99 -1.11
N ARG A 2 4.01 -8.83 0.21
CA ARG A 2 5.17 -9.22 1.03
C ARG A 2 5.56 -10.69 0.87
N GLU A 3 4.60 -11.62 0.91
CA GLU A 3 4.86 -13.06 0.76
C GLU A 3 5.38 -13.39 -0.63
N PHE A 4 4.80 -12.81 -1.66
CA PHE A 4 5.26 -12.95 -3.04
C PHE A 4 6.76 -12.63 -3.21
N PHE A 5 7.23 -11.51 -2.66
CA PHE A 5 8.65 -11.16 -2.75
C PHE A 5 9.54 -11.98 -1.82
N ARG A 6 9.03 -12.47 -0.69
CA ARG A 6 9.76 -13.41 0.18
C ARG A 6 10.07 -14.73 -0.52
N GLU A 7 9.10 -15.29 -1.24
CA GLU A 7 9.30 -16.53 -2.01
C GLU A 7 10.37 -16.34 -3.08
N ILE A 8 10.37 -15.17 -3.76
CA ILE A 8 11.40 -14.85 -4.77
C ILE A 8 12.79 -14.75 -4.10
N VAL A 9 12.92 -13.97 -3.02
CA VAL A 9 14.19 -13.82 -2.29
C VAL A 9 14.71 -15.18 -1.81
N HIS A 10 13.85 -15.99 -1.22
CA HIS A 10 14.20 -17.32 -0.75
C HIS A 10 14.74 -18.22 -1.89
N ALA A 11 14.07 -18.22 -3.04
CA ALA A 11 14.53 -18.97 -4.19
C ALA A 11 15.93 -18.52 -4.67
N LEU A 12 16.13 -17.19 -4.80
CA LEU A 12 17.41 -16.65 -5.25
C LEU A 12 18.56 -16.96 -4.28
N GLU A 13 18.30 -16.94 -2.97
CA GLU A 13 19.26 -17.27 -1.92
C GLU A 13 19.61 -18.76 -1.89
N GLU A 14 18.68 -19.64 -2.25
CA GLU A 14 18.90 -21.08 -2.40
C GLU A 14 19.59 -21.46 -3.72
N GLY A 15 20.01 -20.49 -4.52
CA GLY A 15 20.67 -20.75 -5.80
C GLY A 15 19.72 -21.12 -6.93
N ARG A 16 18.41 -20.77 -6.81
CA ARG A 16 17.39 -21.00 -7.85
C ARG A 16 17.05 -19.68 -8.53
N PRO A 17 17.23 -19.55 -9.85
CA PRO A 17 16.82 -18.36 -10.58
C PRO A 17 15.30 -18.24 -10.64
N VAL A 18 14.79 -17.04 -10.93
CA VAL A 18 13.35 -16.76 -11.01
C VAL A 18 13.05 -15.94 -12.26
N GLU A 19 11.97 -16.24 -12.95
CA GLU A 19 11.42 -15.36 -14.00
C GLU A 19 10.28 -14.52 -13.43
N LEU A 20 10.50 -13.22 -13.35
CA LEU A 20 9.51 -12.23 -12.86
C LEU A 20 8.71 -11.71 -14.06
N VAL A 21 7.44 -12.04 -14.11
CA VAL A 21 6.50 -11.64 -15.16
C VAL A 21 5.63 -10.50 -14.64
N SER A 22 5.51 -9.41 -15.40
CA SER A 22 4.74 -8.22 -14.97
C SER A 22 3.94 -7.64 -16.12
N ILE A 23 2.69 -7.26 -15.90
CA ILE A 23 1.95 -6.44 -16.86
C ILE A 23 2.51 -5.02 -16.79
N ALA A 24 3.24 -4.64 -17.85
CA ALA A 24 3.81 -3.30 -17.98
C ALA A 24 2.77 -2.26 -18.39
N ALA A 25 1.86 -2.63 -19.31
CA ALA A 25 0.77 -1.77 -19.77
C ALA A 25 -0.45 -2.62 -20.12
N SER A 26 -1.62 -2.02 -20.02
CA SER A 26 -2.90 -2.63 -20.44
C SER A 26 -3.79 -1.59 -21.10
N ASP A 27 -4.52 -1.99 -22.12
CA ASP A 27 -5.53 -1.20 -22.81
C ASP A 27 -6.84 -1.98 -22.93
N GLY A 28 -7.95 -1.27 -22.96
CA GLY A 28 -9.27 -1.88 -23.02
C GLY A 28 -9.62 -2.71 -21.77
N SER A 29 -10.48 -3.71 -21.94
CA SER A 29 -10.92 -4.59 -20.86
C SER A 29 -9.96 -5.79 -20.73
N THR A 30 -9.27 -5.86 -19.60
CA THR A 30 -8.31 -6.92 -19.29
C THR A 30 -8.62 -7.55 -17.92
N PRO A 31 -8.33 -8.84 -17.67
CA PRO A 31 -8.61 -9.50 -16.40
C PRO A 31 -7.87 -8.87 -15.22
N ARG A 32 -6.63 -8.40 -15.46
CA ARG A 32 -5.84 -7.57 -14.54
C ARG A 32 -5.14 -6.46 -15.31
N GLY A 33 -5.05 -5.29 -14.67
CA GLY A 33 -4.38 -4.12 -15.22
C GLY A 33 -2.86 -4.13 -15.03
N ALA A 34 -2.21 -3.08 -15.54
CA ALA A 34 -0.78 -2.85 -15.36
C ALA A 34 -0.38 -2.92 -13.87
N GLY A 35 0.79 -3.48 -13.61
CA GLY A 35 1.32 -3.71 -12.27
C GLY A 35 1.02 -5.09 -11.66
N ALA A 36 0.19 -5.92 -12.30
CA ALA A 36 0.03 -7.31 -11.89
C ALA A 36 1.32 -8.10 -12.12
N MET A 37 1.67 -8.99 -11.19
CA MET A 37 2.93 -9.75 -11.22
C MET A 37 2.71 -11.22 -10.91
N MET A 38 3.57 -12.04 -11.52
CA MET A 38 3.68 -13.48 -11.32
C MET A 38 5.17 -13.83 -11.35
N ALA A 39 5.60 -14.78 -10.55
CA ALA A 39 6.94 -15.34 -10.60
C ALA A 39 6.88 -16.82 -10.95
N VAL A 40 7.79 -17.24 -11.83
CA VAL A 40 7.93 -18.63 -12.27
C VAL A 40 9.29 -19.15 -11.80
N PHE A 41 9.29 -20.34 -11.19
CA PHE A 41 10.45 -20.99 -10.60
C PHE A 41 10.85 -22.23 -11.41
N PRO A 42 12.09 -22.70 -11.31
CA PRO A 42 12.51 -23.98 -11.89
C PRO A 42 11.61 -25.12 -11.42
N GLY A 43 11.23 -26.00 -12.35
CA GLY A 43 10.32 -27.12 -12.07
C GLY A 43 8.83 -26.74 -12.11
N GLY A 44 8.49 -25.52 -12.57
CA GLY A 44 7.11 -25.11 -12.84
C GLY A 44 6.34 -24.55 -11.62
N GLY A 45 7.02 -24.28 -10.50
CA GLY A 45 6.41 -23.57 -9.37
C GLY A 45 6.02 -22.13 -9.77
N ILE A 46 4.87 -21.63 -9.27
CA ILE A 46 4.36 -20.31 -9.62
C ILE A 46 3.83 -19.65 -8.36
N THR A 47 4.12 -18.34 -8.20
CA THR A 47 3.47 -17.49 -7.22
C THR A 47 2.96 -16.20 -7.86
N GLY A 48 1.88 -15.62 -7.35
CA GLY A 48 1.21 -14.46 -7.95
C GLY A 48 0.36 -14.82 -9.17
N THR A 49 -0.16 -13.79 -9.87
CA THR A 49 -0.99 -13.96 -11.08
C THR A 49 -1.06 -12.66 -11.87
N ILE A 50 -1.10 -12.77 -13.18
CA ILE A 50 -1.31 -11.66 -14.12
C ILE A 50 -2.73 -11.61 -14.69
N GLY A 51 -3.66 -12.44 -14.17
CA GLY A 51 -5.09 -12.34 -14.49
C GLY A 51 -5.76 -13.67 -14.87
N GLY A 52 -5.02 -14.78 -14.93
CA GLY A 52 -5.55 -16.09 -15.30
C GLY A 52 -5.81 -16.25 -16.80
N GLY A 53 -6.45 -17.36 -17.14
CA GLY A 53 -6.82 -17.67 -18.52
C GLY A 53 -5.61 -17.98 -19.42
N ASN A 54 -5.86 -17.94 -20.73
CA ASN A 54 -4.88 -18.38 -21.71
C ASN A 54 -3.64 -17.47 -21.80
N VAL A 55 -3.80 -16.13 -21.56
CA VAL A 55 -2.64 -15.23 -21.56
C VAL A 55 -1.67 -15.58 -20.44
N GLU A 56 -2.18 -15.85 -19.25
CA GLU A 56 -1.34 -16.29 -18.14
C GLU A 56 -0.66 -17.64 -18.47
N PHE A 57 -1.38 -18.58 -19.05
CA PHE A 57 -0.83 -19.85 -19.48
C PHE A 57 0.31 -19.68 -20.50
N GLU A 58 0.10 -18.86 -21.55
CA GLU A 58 1.14 -18.57 -22.54
C GLU A 58 2.35 -17.82 -21.92
N CYS A 59 2.09 -16.91 -20.98
CA CYS A 59 3.15 -16.23 -20.24
C CYS A 59 3.93 -17.20 -19.35
N GLN A 60 3.27 -18.17 -18.70
CA GLN A 60 3.94 -19.20 -17.90
C GLN A 60 4.85 -20.07 -18.76
N ARG A 61 4.37 -20.49 -19.95
CA ARG A 61 5.15 -21.27 -20.90
C ARG A 61 6.39 -20.50 -21.38
N LEU A 62 6.21 -19.25 -21.82
CA LEU A 62 7.33 -18.41 -22.25
C LEU A 62 8.29 -18.10 -21.09
N ALA A 63 7.79 -17.85 -19.88
CA ALA A 63 8.62 -17.63 -18.71
C ALA A 63 9.50 -18.85 -18.38
N ALA A 64 8.96 -20.06 -18.50
CA ALA A 64 9.74 -21.29 -18.32
C ALA A 64 10.87 -21.41 -19.36
N GLU A 65 10.59 -21.12 -20.63
CA GLU A 65 11.60 -21.11 -21.71
C GLU A 65 12.68 -20.04 -21.47
N LEU A 66 12.29 -18.83 -21.00
CA LEU A 66 13.22 -17.75 -20.69
C LEU A 66 14.08 -18.08 -19.46
N LEU A 67 13.49 -18.70 -18.45
CA LEU A 67 14.18 -19.14 -17.24
C LEU A 67 15.29 -20.13 -17.52
N GLU A 68 15.06 -21.08 -18.46
CA GLU A 68 16.07 -22.08 -18.86
C GLU A 68 17.27 -21.46 -19.58
N ARG A 69 17.05 -20.46 -20.42
CA ARG A 69 18.12 -19.81 -21.20
C ARG A 69 18.71 -18.56 -20.54
N GLY A 70 18.11 -18.06 -19.48
CA GLY A 70 18.55 -16.86 -18.78
C GLY A 70 18.36 -15.59 -19.59
N GLY A 71 17.11 -15.17 -19.84
CA GLY A 71 16.87 -14.00 -20.69
C GLY A 71 15.59 -13.25 -20.35
N ASP A 72 15.58 -11.96 -20.71
CA ASP A 72 14.43 -11.09 -20.59
C ASP A 72 13.61 -11.07 -21.89
N ALA A 73 12.35 -10.61 -21.81
CA ALA A 73 11.53 -10.35 -22.98
C ALA A 73 10.47 -9.28 -22.68
N LEU A 74 10.05 -8.57 -23.72
CA LEU A 74 8.89 -7.68 -23.69
C LEU A 74 7.93 -8.15 -24.80
N ARG A 75 6.71 -8.55 -24.44
CA ARG A 75 5.75 -9.13 -25.37
C ARG A 75 4.40 -8.44 -25.28
N GLN A 76 3.75 -8.25 -26.43
CA GLN A 76 2.40 -7.73 -26.53
C GLN A 76 1.43 -8.86 -26.88
N PHE A 77 0.36 -8.95 -26.10
CA PHE A 77 -0.76 -9.84 -26.34
C PHE A 77 -2.00 -8.99 -26.64
N ARG A 78 -2.65 -9.24 -27.78
CA ARG A 78 -3.88 -8.56 -28.19
C ARG A 78 -5.02 -9.57 -28.25
N PHE A 79 -6.16 -9.18 -27.71
CA PHE A 79 -7.39 -9.98 -27.71
C PHE A 79 -8.27 -9.52 -28.86
N THR A 80 -8.23 -10.20 -30.01
CA THR A 80 -9.15 -9.95 -31.11
C THR A 80 -10.40 -10.78 -30.96
N LEU A 81 -11.54 -10.33 -31.51
CA LEU A 81 -12.82 -11.06 -31.45
C LEU A 81 -12.73 -12.48 -32.12
N GLY A 82 -11.76 -12.68 -33.02
CA GLY A 82 -11.48 -13.98 -33.63
C GLY A 82 -10.68 -14.92 -32.73
N ASP A 83 -9.75 -14.38 -31.95
CA ASP A 83 -8.93 -15.13 -31.01
C ASP A 83 -9.67 -15.36 -29.68
N ALA A 84 -10.67 -14.50 -29.37
CA ALA A 84 -11.50 -14.62 -28.17
C ALA A 84 -12.21 -15.97 -28.07
N ALA A 85 -12.60 -16.56 -29.20
CA ALA A 85 -13.24 -17.87 -29.24
C ALA A 85 -12.25 -19.03 -28.97
N SER A 86 -10.98 -18.87 -29.36
CA SER A 86 -9.91 -19.85 -29.09
C SER A 86 -9.27 -19.67 -27.72
N LEU A 87 -9.32 -18.44 -27.15
CA LEU A 87 -8.68 -18.08 -25.88
C LEU A 87 -9.67 -18.01 -24.70
N GLY A 88 -10.98 -18.25 -24.93
CA GLY A 88 -12.00 -18.25 -23.88
C GLY A 88 -12.25 -16.88 -23.23
N MET A 89 -11.85 -15.76 -23.87
CA MET A 89 -11.99 -14.40 -23.33
C MET A 89 -12.82 -13.51 -24.26
N VAL A 90 -13.78 -12.80 -23.71
CA VAL A 90 -14.74 -11.93 -24.44
C VAL A 90 -14.27 -10.47 -24.48
N CYS A 91 -13.09 -10.14 -23.96
CA CYS A 91 -12.62 -8.78 -23.76
C CYS A 91 -11.70 -8.34 -24.91
N GLY A 92 -12.09 -7.30 -25.66
CA GLY A 92 -11.29 -6.68 -26.73
C GLY A 92 -10.27 -5.70 -26.18
N GLY A 93 -9.19 -6.18 -25.54
CA GLY A 93 -8.11 -5.35 -24.99
C GLY A 93 -6.73 -5.88 -25.35
N GLY A 94 -5.67 -5.26 -24.84
CA GLY A 94 -4.29 -5.70 -25.03
C GLY A 94 -3.50 -5.55 -23.74
N VAL A 95 -2.45 -6.37 -23.60
CA VAL A 95 -1.47 -6.24 -22.51
C VAL A 95 -0.05 -6.27 -23.06
N THR A 96 0.82 -5.45 -22.49
CA THR A 96 2.27 -5.53 -22.66
C THR A 96 2.84 -6.18 -21.42
N VAL A 97 3.53 -7.31 -21.59
CA VAL A 97 4.08 -8.12 -20.50
C VAL A 97 5.60 -8.07 -20.56
N GLN A 98 6.23 -7.67 -19.45
CA GLN A 98 7.66 -7.73 -19.25
C GLN A 98 8.01 -9.03 -18.51
N PHE A 99 8.97 -9.74 -19.07
CA PHE A 99 9.65 -10.89 -18.48
C PHE A 99 11.04 -10.46 -18.06
N GLN A 100 11.42 -10.72 -16.84
CA GLN A 100 12.72 -10.40 -16.29
C GLN A 100 13.35 -11.62 -15.63
N TYR A 101 14.48 -12.03 -16.14
CA TYR A 101 15.30 -13.05 -15.52
C TYR A 101 16.02 -12.51 -14.29
N LEU A 102 15.81 -13.15 -13.15
CA LEU A 102 16.48 -12.86 -11.90
C LEU A 102 17.50 -13.98 -11.64
N PRO A 103 18.82 -13.72 -11.82
CA PRO A 103 19.84 -14.73 -11.63
C PRO A 103 19.92 -15.22 -10.18
N ALA A 104 20.18 -16.49 -9.98
CA ALA A 104 20.42 -17.06 -8.67
C ALA A 104 21.59 -16.38 -7.98
N GLY A 105 21.42 -16.04 -6.69
CA GLY A 105 22.45 -15.45 -5.86
C GLY A 105 22.85 -14.01 -6.21
N GLU A 106 22.15 -13.32 -7.12
CA GLU A 106 22.44 -11.93 -7.49
C GLU A 106 22.14 -10.98 -6.32
N GLN A 107 23.18 -10.61 -5.59
CA GLN A 107 23.08 -9.87 -4.32
C GLN A 107 22.43 -8.50 -4.49
N ARG A 108 22.62 -7.83 -5.64
CA ARG A 108 22.01 -6.53 -5.91
C ARG A 108 20.48 -6.62 -6.00
N ILE A 109 19.98 -7.63 -6.69
CA ILE A 109 18.53 -7.88 -6.83
C ILE A 109 17.96 -8.30 -5.47
N ILE A 110 18.64 -9.20 -4.76
CA ILE A 110 18.22 -9.64 -3.42
C ILE A 110 18.11 -8.44 -2.46
N ALA A 111 19.08 -7.51 -2.49
CA ALA A 111 19.04 -6.31 -1.67
C ALA A 111 17.82 -5.42 -2.00
N VAL A 112 17.53 -5.19 -3.29
CA VAL A 112 16.35 -4.44 -3.72
C VAL A 112 15.06 -5.08 -3.18
N LEU A 113 14.92 -6.40 -3.30
CA LEU A 113 13.71 -7.12 -2.89
C LEU A 113 13.58 -7.17 -1.35
N ARG A 114 14.68 -7.28 -0.61
CA ARG A 114 14.68 -7.20 0.86
C ARG A 114 14.23 -5.83 1.36
N ASP A 115 14.79 -4.76 0.77
CA ASP A 115 14.37 -3.39 1.09
C ASP A 115 12.89 -3.14 0.78
N LEU A 116 12.37 -3.76 -0.28
CA LEU A 116 10.94 -3.70 -0.61
C LEU A 116 10.09 -4.41 0.45
N ILE A 117 10.50 -5.59 0.90
CA ILE A 117 9.83 -6.35 1.96
C ILE A 117 9.82 -5.55 3.27
N GLU A 118 10.91 -4.85 3.58
CA GLU A 118 11.04 -3.99 4.74
C GLU A 118 10.14 -2.74 4.62
N ALA A 119 10.10 -2.10 3.45
CA ALA A 119 9.25 -0.94 3.18
C ALA A 119 7.77 -1.25 3.38
N ASP A 120 7.31 -2.47 3.05
CA ASP A 120 5.93 -2.92 3.30
C ASP A 120 5.59 -2.90 4.81
N GLY A 121 6.53 -3.29 5.68
CA GLY A 121 6.39 -3.15 7.14
C GLY A 121 6.42 -1.70 7.63
N GLY A 122 7.12 -0.83 6.92
CA GLY A 122 7.36 0.57 7.30
C GLY A 122 6.23 1.56 6.95
N ASN A 123 5.13 1.13 6.35
CA ASN A 123 4.01 1.99 5.92
C ASN A 123 4.44 3.18 5.05
N ARG A 124 5.33 2.96 4.08
CA ARG A 124 5.81 3.98 3.14
C ARG A 124 5.43 3.62 1.72
N ASP A 125 4.88 4.60 0.98
CA ASP A 125 4.69 4.44 -0.47
C ASP A 125 6.01 4.03 -1.09
N THR A 126 6.00 2.92 -1.84
CA THR A 126 7.21 2.41 -2.48
C THR A 126 6.87 1.88 -3.87
N TRP A 127 7.66 2.30 -4.82
CA TRP A 127 7.57 1.89 -6.23
C TRP A 127 8.77 1.00 -6.57
N LEU A 128 8.48 -0.11 -7.24
CA LEU A 128 9.49 -0.93 -7.90
C LEU A 128 9.74 -0.35 -9.28
N LEU A 129 10.96 0.11 -9.53
CA LEU A 129 11.38 0.73 -10.78
C LEU A 129 12.28 -0.23 -11.55
N ARG A 130 12.01 -0.37 -12.85
CA ARG A 130 12.84 -1.16 -13.77
C ARG A 130 13.07 -0.37 -15.05
N ARG A 131 14.34 -0.24 -15.46
CA ARG A 131 14.71 0.36 -16.73
C ARG A 131 14.78 -0.71 -17.80
N ILE A 132 14.05 -0.50 -18.90
CA ILE A 132 13.91 -1.47 -19.98
C ILE A 132 14.51 -0.85 -21.25
N GLU A 133 15.52 -1.50 -21.82
CA GLU A 133 16.14 -1.13 -23.07
C GLU A 133 15.97 -2.26 -24.10
N GLY A 134 15.14 -2.01 -25.11
CA GLY A 134 14.66 -3.08 -25.98
C GLY A 134 13.75 -4.04 -25.22
N GLU A 135 14.21 -5.27 -25.02
CA GLU A 135 13.50 -6.29 -24.22
C GLU A 135 14.15 -6.50 -22.84
N GLN A 136 15.34 -5.97 -22.60
CA GLN A 136 16.16 -6.23 -21.42
C GLN A 136 15.91 -5.24 -20.28
N VAL A 137 15.90 -5.73 -19.05
CA VAL A 137 15.90 -4.92 -17.84
C VAL A 137 17.34 -4.59 -17.46
N THR A 138 17.74 -3.36 -17.72
CA THR A 138 19.14 -2.89 -17.51
C THR A 138 19.39 -2.32 -16.11
N ALA A 139 18.32 -1.95 -15.37
CA ALA A 139 18.40 -1.52 -13.98
C ALA A 139 17.11 -1.88 -13.24
N MET A 140 17.25 -2.17 -11.94
CA MET A 140 16.15 -2.43 -11.01
C MET A 140 16.46 -1.76 -9.68
N GLY A 141 15.47 -1.12 -9.09
CA GLY A 141 15.57 -0.47 -7.78
C GLY A 141 14.23 -0.02 -7.27
N LEU A 142 14.24 0.76 -6.22
CA LEU A 142 13.06 1.27 -5.55
C LEU A 142 13.04 2.79 -5.57
N ALA A 143 11.87 3.35 -5.38
CA ALA A 143 11.70 4.75 -5.01
C ALA A 143 10.67 4.88 -3.90
N ASP A 144 10.84 5.88 -3.06
CA ASP A 144 9.84 6.38 -2.13
C ASP A 144 9.85 7.92 -2.15
N ARG A 145 9.10 8.58 -1.26
CA ARG A 145 9.04 10.04 -1.20
C ARG A 145 10.38 10.70 -0.82
N THR A 146 11.35 9.93 -0.33
CA THR A 146 12.69 10.44 0.00
C THR A 146 13.66 10.36 -1.17
N GLY A 147 13.30 9.63 -2.22
CA GLY A 147 14.08 9.48 -3.44
C GLY A 147 14.30 8.05 -3.90
N PRO A 148 15.15 7.85 -4.91
CA PRO A 148 15.47 6.53 -5.45
C PRO A 148 16.45 5.77 -4.53
N ARG A 149 16.37 4.43 -4.58
CA ARG A 149 17.28 3.49 -3.90
C ARG A 149 17.70 2.39 -4.87
N HIS A 150 18.96 1.99 -4.84
CA HIS A 150 19.56 0.95 -5.69
C HIS A 150 19.65 1.27 -7.18
N LEU A 151 19.24 2.46 -7.61
CA LEU A 151 19.33 2.92 -9.00
C LEU A 151 19.54 4.43 -9.05
N ASP A 152 20.11 4.89 -10.17
CA ASP A 152 20.21 6.30 -10.50
C ASP A 152 19.10 6.67 -11.50
N ILE A 153 18.35 7.71 -11.16
CA ILE A 153 17.28 8.26 -11.98
C ILE A 153 17.19 9.76 -11.76
N LEU A 154 16.89 10.52 -12.81
CA LEU A 154 16.72 11.95 -12.70
C LEU A 154 15.44 12.29 -11.92
N PRO A 155 15.46 13.35 -11.09
CA PRO A 155 14.26 13.75 -10.32
C PRO A 155 13.03 13.98 -11.19
N GLU A 156 13.20 14.57 -12.38
CA GLU A 156 12.13 14.83 -13.35
C GLU A 156 11.50 13.55 -13.91
N GLU A 157 12.28 12.48 -14.08
CA GLU A 157 11.77 11.18 -14.48
C GLU A 157 11.03 10.51 -13.32
N LEU A 158 11.58 10.63 -12.11
CA LEU A 158 11.00 10.02 -10.91
C LEU A 158 9.61 10.56 -10.59
N GLU A 159 9.40 11.88 -10.73
CA GLU A 159 8.10 12.52 -10.50
C GLU A 159 6.99 11.94 -11.39
N LEU A 160 7.31 11.61 -12.64
CA LEU A 160 6.37 11.00 -13.59
C LEU A 160 6.04 9.53 -13.24
N LEU A 161 6.93 8.85 -12.52
CA LEU A 161 6.86 7.42 -12.26
C LEU A 161 6.22 7.07 -10.92
N CYS A 162 6.22 7.98 -9.95
CA CYS A 162 5.70 7.74 -8.60
C CYS A 162 4.20 8.03 -8.45
N GLY A 163 3.40 7.50 -9.36
CA GLY A 163 1.94 7.63 -9.37
C GLY A 163 1.21 6.51 -8.61
N ASN A 164 -0.12 6.62 -8.54
CA ASN A 164 -0.98 5.63 -7.89
C ASN A 164 -1.21 4.33 -8.69
N GLN A 165 -0.77 4.31 -9.94
CA GLN A 165 -0.90 3.19 -10.87
C GLN A 165 0.47 2.84 -11.46
N ALA A 166 0.58 1.64 -12.03
CA ALA A 166 1.77 1.28 -12.78
C ALA A 166 1.89 2.16 -14.03
N VAL A 167 3.12 2.58 -14.31
CA VAL A 167 3.46 3.43 -15.44
C VAL A 167 4.56 2.76 -16.25
N PHE A 168 4.36 2.65 -17.57
CA PHE A 168 5.42 2.27 -18.51
C PHE A 168 5.66 3.41 -19.47
N ALA A 169 6.70 4.20 -19.24
CA ALA A 169 7.04 5.39 -20.01
C ALA A 169 8.55 5.65 -20.04
N ARG A 170 9.07 6.20 -21.14
CA ARG A 170 10.48 6.62 -21.29
C ARG A 170 11.50 5.54 -20.87
N LYS A 171 11.25 4.29 -21.24
CA LYS A 171 12.06 3.11 -20.87
C LYS A 171 11.95 2.68 -19.40
N TRP A 172 11.09 3.28 -18.61
CA TRP A 172 10.86 2.91 -17.22
C TRP A 172 9.54 2.21 -17.04
N LEU A 173 9.57 1.10 -16.33
CA LEU A 173 8.40 0.46 -15.75
C LEU A 173 8.40 0.72 -14.25
N SER A 174 7.42 1.46 -13.78
CA SER A 174 7.18 1.75 -12.37
C SER A 174 5.93 1.02 -11.92
N ILE A 175 6.04 0.26 -10.84
CA ILE A 175 4.91 -0.44 -10.22
C ILE A 175 4.81 -0.03 -8.76
N PRO A 176 3.69 0.58 -8.31
CA PRO A 176 3.46 0.84 -6.89
C PRO A 176 3.28 -0.50 -6.17
N VAL A 177 4.26 -0.91 -5.37
CA VAL A 177 4.30 -2.21 -4.70
C VAL A 177 3.91 -2.14 -3.24
N VAL A 178 4.16 -1.02 -2.58
CA VAL A 178 3.67 -0.70 -1.25
C VAL A 178 2.90 0.60 -1.33
N LYS A 179 1.68 0.59 -0.86
CA LYS A 179 0.89 1.81 -0.65
C LYS A 179 0.87 2.12 0.84
N ALA A 180 1.35 3.30 1.19
CA ALA A 180 1.21 3.81 2.54
C ALA A 180 -0.28 4.03 2.85
N GLY A 181 -0.60 3.97 4.11
CA GLY A 181 -1.95 4.17 4.62
C GLY A 181 -2.47 2.93 5.31
N ARG A 182 -2.69 3.08 6.62
CA ARG A 182 -3.42 2.13 7.46
C ARG A 182 -4.88 2.53 7.51
N THR A 183 -5.72 1.57 7.81
CA THR A 183 -7.12 1.84 8.13
C THR A 183 -7.30 1.64 9.62
N TYR A 184 -7.30 2.73 10.35
CA TYR A 184 -7.53 2.73 11.80
C TYR A 184 -9.03 2.58 12.07
N LEU A 185 -9.40 1.52 12.80
CA LEU A 185 -10.74 1.23 13.25
C LEU A 185 -10.78 1.45 14.77
N PHE A 186 -11.31 2.58 15.20
CA PHE A 186 -11.49 2.89 16.61
C PHE A 186 -12.81 2.30 17.10
N GLY A 187 -12.69 1.22 17.88
CA GLY A 187 -13.77 0.35 18.35
C GLY A 187 -13.66 -1.06 17.77
N GLY A 188 -13.40 -2.09 18.61
CA GLY A 188 -13.24 -3.49 18.25
C GLY A 188 -14.52 -4.34 18.30
N GLY A 189 -15.71 -3.69 18.27
CA GLY A 189 -17.01 -4.36 18.31
C GLY A 189 -17.32 -5.19 17.07
N HIS A 190 -18.53 -5.77 17.02
CA HIS A 190 -18.97 -6.68 15.95
C HIS A 190 -18.86 -6.08 14.53
N VAL A 191 -19.06 -4.75 14.39
CA VAL A 191 -18.92 -4.09 13.09
C VAL A 191 -17.48 -4.14 12.61
N SER A 192 -16.51 -3.87 13.49
CA SER A 192 -15.09 -3.97 13.15
C SER A 192 -14.68 -5.41 12.82
N GLN A 193 -15.20 -6.40 13.58
CA GLN A 193 -14.92 -7.82 13.33
C GLN A 193 -15.42 -8.25 11.94
N ALA A 194 -16.57 -7.75 11.50
CA ALA A 194 -17.08 -8.00 10.15
C ALA A 194 -16.33 -7.20 9.06
N LEU A 195 -15.89 -5.98 9.36
CA LEU A 195 -15.27 -5.08 8.38
C LEU A 195 -13.81 -5.42 8.09
N VAL A 196 -13.05 -5.86 9.09
CA VAL A 196 -11.61 -6.17 8.96
C VAL A 196 -11.31 -7.18 7.85
N PRO A 197 -12.00 -8.34 7.74
CA PRO A 197 -11.77 -9.29 6.66
C PRO A 197 -12.03 -8.70 5.26
N VAL A 198 -13.06 -7.85 5.14
CA VAL A 198 -13.40 -7.19 3.88
C VAL A 198 -12.31 -6.19 3.48
N LEU A 199 -11.89 -5.33 4.39
CA LEU A 199 -10.80 -4.37 4.15
C LEU A 199 -9.52 -5.09 3.74
N ALA A 200 -9.13 -6.14 4.46
CA ALA A 200 -7.95 -6.91 4.15
C ALA A 200 -8.02 -7.59 2.77
N SER A 201 -9.20 -8.10 2.36
CA SER A 201 -9.39 -8.69 1.03
C SER A 201 -9.27 -7.67 -0.11
N LEU A 202 -9.53 -6.40 0.17
CA LEU A 202 -9.37 -5.28 -0.76
C LEU A 202 -7.96 -4.66 -0.72
N GLY A 203 -7.04 -5.22 0.07
CA GLY A 203 -5.67 -4.76 0.18
C GLY A 203 -5.46 -3.58 1.14
N PHE A 204 -6.47 -3.22 1.94
CA PHE A 204 -6.28 -2.29 3.05
C PHE A 204 -5.52 -2.95 4.20
N ARG A 205 -4.93 -2.12 5.06
CA ARG A 205 -4.13 -2.52 6.23
C ARG A 205 -4.86 -2.15 7.52
N PRO A 206 -5.81 -2.96 8.01
CA PRO A 206 -6.62 -2.63 9.17
C PRO A 206 -5.78 -2.65 10.46
N VAL A 207 -5.92 -1.61 11.26
CA VAL A 207 -5.42 -1.53 12.65
C VAL A 207 -6.62 -1.28 13.54
N VAL A 208 -6.87 -2.18 14.47
CA VAL A 208 -8.01 -2.07 15.40
C VAL A 208 -7.53 -1.53 16.72
N TYR A 209 -8.26 -0.57 17.28
CA TYR A 209 -7.97 0.04 18.58
C TYR A 209 -9.25 0.02 19.43
N ASP A 210 -9.17 -0.53 20.66
CA ASP A 210 -10.28 -0.50 21.63
C ASP A 210 -9.72 -0.27 23.05
N ASP A 211 -10.49 0.34 23.92
CA ASP A 211 -10.11 0.58 25.32
C ASP A 211 -10.29 -0.68 26.20
N ARG A 212 -10.87 -1.74 25.67
CA ARG A 212 -11.15 -2.98 26.35
C ARG A 212 -10.30 -4.12 25.78
N PRO A 213 -9.51 -4.80 26.62
CA PRO A 213 -8.64 -5.89 26.15
C PRO A 213 -9.37 -6.99 25.39
N GLU A 214 -10.59 -7.36 25.80
CA GLU A 214 -11.39 -8.38 25.16
C GLU A 214 -11.89 -8.01 23.76
N PHE A 215 -11.92 -6.71 23.40
CA PHE A 215 -12.25 -6.19 22.06
C PHE A 215 -11.03 -5.78 21.24
N ALA A 216 -9.85 -5.79 21.85
CA ALA A 216 -8.56 -5.59 21.19
C ALA A 216 -7.77 -6.91 21.02
N ASP A 217 -8.42 -8.06 21.30
CA ASP A 217 -7.79 -9.36 21.20
C ASP A 217 -7.45 -9.69 19.72
N PRO A 218 -6.17 -9.99 19.39
CA PRO A 218 -5.77 -10.41 18.04
C PRO A 218 -6.55 -11.62 17.51
N ALA A 219 -7.05 -12.50 18.38
CA ALA A 219 -7.85 -13.66 17.98
C ALA A 219 -9.17 -13.28 17.32
N LEU A 220 -9.74 -12.12 17.64
CA LEU A 220 -10.94 -11.57 16.98
C LEU A 220 -10.65 -10.98 15.60
N PHE A 221 -9.39 -10.67 15.32
CA PHE A 221 -8.97 -9.92 14.13
C PHE A 221 -7.79 -10.57 13.39
N PRO A 222 -7.89 -11.84 12.96
CA PRO A 222 -6.77 -12.57 12.35
C PRO A 222 -6.29 -11.97 11.02
N LYS A 223 -7.07 -11.04 10.43
CA LYS A 223 -6.73 -10.31 9.19
C LYS A 223 -6.33 -8.86 9.43
N ALA A 224 -6.31 -8.38 10.67
CA ALA A 224 -5.77 -7.06 10.99
C ALA A 224 -4.23 -7.09 10.95
N GLU A 225 -3.64 -5.97 10.53
CA GLU A 225 -2.18 -5.77 10.62
C GLU A 225 -1.76 -5.74 12.10
N LYS A 226 -2.58 -5.11 12.94
CA LYS A 226 -2.31 -4.91 14.35
C LYS A 226 -3.60 -4.70 15.13
N THR A 227 -3.62 -5.13 16.37
CA THR A 227 -4.61 -4.74 17.37
C THR A 227 -3.92 -3.98 18.49
N LEU A 228 -4.55 -2.95 19.00
CA LEU A 228 -4.04 -2.07 20.04
C LEU A 228 -5.08 -1.92 21.14
N CYS A 229 -4.66 -2.04 22.39
CA CYS A 229 -5.50 -1.77 23.55
C CYS A 229 -4.99 -0.51 24.26
N GLY A 230 -5.87 0.47 24.47
CA GLY A 230 -5.47 1.71 25.15
C GLY A 230 -6.62 2.69 25.35
N ASP A 231 -6.34 3.78 26.06
CA ASP A 231 -7.30 4.82 26.37
C ASP A 231 -7.58 5.69 25.12
N PHE A 232 -8.85 5.86 24.75
CA PHE A 232 -9.25 6.70 23.63
C PHE A 232 -8.87 8.18 23.84
N ALA A 233 -8.71 8.63 25.06
CA ALA A 233 -8.26 10.00 25.36
C ALA A 233 -6.75 10.21 25.06
N ARG A 234 -5.98 9.13 24.87
CA ARG A 234 -4.52 9.13 24.73
C ARG A 234 -4.03 8.40 23.48
N LEU A 235 -4.69 8.59 22.36
CA LEU A 235 -4.35 7.88 21.12
C LEU A 235 -2.90 8.11 20.69
N SER A 236 -2.38 9.32 20.87
CA SER A 236 -1.03 9.72 20.46
C SER A 236 0.09 8.92 21.11
N GLU A 237 -0.16 8.21 22.21
CA GLU A 237 0.82 7.33 22.84
C GLU A 237 1.10 6.07 22.01
N GLN A 238 0.15 5.63 21.18
CA GLN A 238 0.24 4.38 20.43
C GLN A 238 -0.03 4.53 18.93
N VAL A 239 -0.70 5.60 18.53
CA VAL A 239 -1.18 5.82 17.16
C VAL A 239 -0.75 7.19 16.67
N THR A 240 -0.14 7.22 15.48
CA THR A 240 0.09 8.44 14.71
C THR A 240 -0.65 8.29 13.40
N VAL A 241 -1.74 9.05 13.23
CA VAL A 241 -2.51 9.10 11.99
C VAL A 241 -1.83 10.09 11.04
N THR A 242 -1.60 9.66 9.82
CA THR A 242 -0.94 10.45 8.76
C THR A 242 -1.92 10.80 7.64
N PRO A 243 -1.58 11.73 6.73
CA PRO A 243 -2.40 12.03 5.55
C PRO A 243 -2.61 10.85 4.61
N GLU A 244 -1.84 9.78 4.74
CA GLU A 244 -2.00 8.57 3.93
C GLU A 244 -3.02 7.59 4.52
N ASP A 245 -3.41 7.77 5.77
CA ASP A 245 -4.25 6.82 6.49
C ASP A 245 -5.76 7.07 6.30
N TYR A 246 -6.52 6.05 6.64
CA TYR A 246 -7.99 6.05 6.67
C TYR A 246 -8.41 5.86 8.12
N VAL A 247 -9.43 6.57 8.54
CA VAL A 247 -9.95 6.50 9.92
C VAL A 247 -11.44 6.19 9.91
N VAL A 248 -11.84 5.20 10.69
CA VAL A 248 -13.25 4.87 10.95
C VAL A 248 -13.49 4.81 12.45
N VAL A 249 -14.35 5.70 12.93
CA VAL A 249 -14.72 5.78 14.35
C VAL A 249 -16.06 5.09 14.56
N MET A 250 -16.05 4.02 15.36
CA MET A 250 -17.21 3.19 15.63
C MET A 250 -17.17 2.61 17.04
N THR A 251 -16.83 3.48 18.00
CA THR A 251 -16.76 3.09 19.40
C THR A 251 -18.15 2.83 20.00
N ARG A 252 -18.20 2.26 21.20
CA ARG A 252 -19.46 1.94 21.91
C ARG A 252 -20.27 3.15 22.33
N GLY A 253 -19.69 4.37 22.39
CA GLY A 253 -20.37 5.53 22.95
C GLY A 253 -19.96 6.85 22.30
N HIS A 254 -20.76 7.87 22.48
CA HIS A 254 -20.49 9.21 21.93
C HIS A 254 -19.30 9.90 22.59
N GLN A 255 -19.01 9.63 23.87
CA GLN A 255 -17.86 10.18 24.56
C GLN A 255 -16.54 9.68 23.95
N ALA A 256 -16.40 8.36 23.79
CA ALA A 256 -15.22 7.78 23.17
C ALA A 256 -15.04 8.20 21.70
N ASP A 257 -16.14 8.31 20.91
CA ASP A 257 -16.05 8.86 19.57
C ASP A 257 -15.53 10.29 19.56
N TYR A 258 -15.99 11.11 20.50
CA TYR A 258 -15.54 12.49 20.64
C TYR A 258 -14.03 12.56 20.97
N GLU A 259 -13.59 11.77 21.94
CA GLU A 259 -12.17 11.68 22.34
C GLU A 259 -11.27 11.29 21.15
N VAL A 260 -11.72 10.33 20.32
CA VAL A 260 -11.02 9.94 19.09
C VAL A 260 -11.04 11.09 18.08
N LEU A 261 -12.24 11.62 17.75
CA LEU A 261 -12.39 12.62 16.69
C LEU A 261 -11.57 13.89 16.95
N THR A 262 -11.51 14.37 18.19
CA THR A 262 -10.72 15.56 18.57
C THR A 262 -9.24 15.39 18.30
N GLN A 263 -8.70 14.17 18.39
CA GLN A 263 -7.30 13.89 18.16
C GLN A 263 -6.96 13.62 16.68
N VAL A 264 -7.89 13.01 15.90
CA VAL A 264 -7.61 12.61 14.52
C VAL A 264 -8.09 13.59 13.47
N LEU A 265 -8.91 14.56 13.82
CA LEU A 265 -9.55 15.46 12.84
C LEU A 265 -8.54 16.31 12.05
N ARG A 266 -7.40 16.65 12.67
CA ARG A 266 -6.34 17.45 12.08
C ARG A 266 -5.22 16.65 11.44
N SER A 267 -5.30 15.34 11.50
CA SER A 267 -4.29 14.47 10.90
C SER A 267 -4.19 14.62 9.38
N GLY A 268 -5.23 15.20 8.75
CA GLY A 268 -5.34 15.27 7.29
C GLY A 268 -5.57 13.92 6.63
N ALA A 269 -5.99 12.89 7.41
CA ALA A 269 -6.24 11.55 6.90
C ALA A 269 -7.05 11.56 5.60
N LYS A 270 -6.73 10.66 4.66
CA LYS A 270 -7.42 10.52 3.37
C LYS A 270 -8.93 10.33 3.51
N TYR A 271 -9.33 9.67 4.56
CA TYR A 271 -10.72 9.41 4.89
C TYR A 271 -10.91 9.44 6.40
N LEU A 272 -11.96 10.10 6.83
CA LEU A 272 -12.42 10.07 8.21
C LEU A 272 -13.94 9.85 8.22
N GLY A 273 -14.35 8.70 8.70
CA GLY A 273 -15.74 8.30 8.85
C GLY A 273 -16.09 8.04 10.30
N CYS A 274 -17.32 8.38 10.69
CA CYS A 274 -17.85 8.05 12.02
C CYS A 274 -19.21 7.38 11.87
N ILE A 275 -19.36 6.20 12.48
CA ILE A 275 -20.64 5.49 12.50
C ILE A 275 -21.46 5.91 13.72
N GLY A 276 -22.66 6.39 13.47
CA GLY A 276 -23.56 6.82 14.54
C GLY A 276 -24.97 7.13 14.07
N SER A 277 -25.88 7.26 15.02
CA SER A 277 -27.23 7.77 14.73
C SER A 277 -27.16 9.22 14.26
N LYS A 278 -28.20 9.70 13.55
CA LYS A 278 -28.29 11.11 13.13
C LYS A 278 -28.06 12.09 14.29
N ARG A 279 -28.59 11.76 15.48
CA ARG A 279 -28.43 12.57 16.70
C ARG A 279 -26.98 12.58 17.15
N LYS A 280 -26.27 11.44 17.13
CA LYS A 280 -24.85 11.31 17.49
C LYS A 280 -23.98 12.12 16.53
N LEU A 281 -24.22 12.00 15.23
CA LEU A 281 -23.49 12.74 14.20
C LEU A 281 -23.70 14.26 14.30
N ALA A 282 -24.93 14.69 14.60
CA ALA A 282 -25.24 16.12 14.82
C ALA A 282 -24.47 16.67 16.03
N LEU A 283 -24.43 15.92 17.15
CA LEU A 283 -23.65 16.30 18.32
C LEU A 283 -22.15 16.38 18.04
N CYS A 284 -21.59 15.39 17.34
CA CYS A 284 -20.18 15.41 16.91
C CYS A 284 -19.90 16.64 16.05
N ARG A 285 -20.78 16.98 15.10
CA ARG A 285 -20.63 18.14 14.23
C ARG A 285 -20.63 19.46 15.02
N GLU A 286 -21.59 19.62 15.94
CA GLU A 286 -21.67 20.79 16.81
C GLU A 286 -20.37 21.00 17.63
N ILE A 287 -19.79 19.91 18.13
CA ILE A 287 -18.55 19.96 18.90
C ILE A 287 -17.36 20.30 17.98
N LEU A 288 -17.30 19.72 16.78
CA LEU A 288 -16.24 19.98 15.79
C LEU A 288 -16.26 21.43 15.31
N ASP A 289 -17.42 22.01 15.11
CA ASP A 289 -17.57 23.43 14.73
C ASP A 289 -17.08 24.40 15.82
N ARG A 290 -16.99 23.94 17.07
CA ARG A 290 -16.46 24.72 18.22
C ARG A 290 -14.94 24.64 18.40
N ILE A 291 -14.27 23.64 17.80
CA ILE A 291 -12.82 23.46 17.94
C ILE A 291 -12.02 24.70 17.51
N PRO A 292 -12.29 25.35 16.35
CA PRO A 292 -11.55 26.54 15.95
C PRO A 292 -11.66 27.71 16.93
N GLN A 293 -12.81 27.81 17.60
CA GLN A 293 -13.05 28.85 18.62
C GLN A 293 -12.25 28.57 19.90
N ILE A 294 -12.25 27.31 20.35
CA ILE A 294 -11.50 26.88 21.54
C ILE A 294 -10.01 27.06 21.31
N GLU A 295 -9.49 26.81 20.12
CA GLU A 295 -8.08 27.04 19.80
C GLU A 295 -7.67 28.46 19.78
N THR A 296 -8.54 29.32 19.23
CA THR A 296 -8.29 30.76 19.25
C THR A 296 -8.24 31.29 20.71
N GLU A 297 -9.07 30.73 21.57
CA GLU A 297 -9.06 31.08 23.01
C GLU A 297 -7.84 30.53 23.74
N LEU A 298 -7.42 29.28 23.45
CA LEU A 298 -6.20 28.70 24.02
C LEU A 298 -4.94 29.46 23.59
N GLN A 299 -4.82 29.79 22.29
CA GLN A 299 -3.71 30.59 21.80
C GLN A 299 -3.65 32.00 22.50
N LYS A 300 -4.81 32.62 22.68
CA LYS A 300 -4.89 33.90 23.42
C LYS A 300 -4.49 33.73 24.90
N ALA A 301 -4.85 32.62 25.53
CA ALA A 301 -4.49 32.29 26.89
C ALA A 301 -2.97 32.06 27.05
N GLU A 302 -2.37 31.29 26.12
CA GLU A 302 -0.91 31.07 26.13
C GLU A 302 -0.09 32.32 25.88
N VAL A 303 -0.58 33.25 25.03
CA VAL A 303 0.05 34.54 24.81
C VAL A 303 0.00 35.38 26.08
N ARG A 304 -1.15 35.44 26.77
CA ARG A 304 -1.31 36.16 28.05
C ARG A 304 -0.41 35.59 29.15
N GLU A 305 -0.27 34.28 29.24
CA GLU A 305 0.61 33.63 30.22
C GLU A 305 2.09 33.96 29.98
N LYS A 306 2.52 34.01 28.71
CA LYS A 306 3.88 34.45 28.33
C LYS A 306 4.13 35.93 28.65
N GLU A 307 3.16 36.78 28.42
CA GLU A 307 3.23 38.22 28.77
C GLU A 307 3.35 38.41 30.29
N VAL A 308 2.53 37.72 31.08
CA VAL A 308 2.57 37.80 32.55
C VAL A 308 3.93 37.32 33.08
N ARG A 309 4.46 36.21 32.60
CA ARG A 309 5.79 35.70 32.98
C ARG A 309 6.91 36.67 32.57
N SER A 310 6.81 37.33 31.44
CA SER A 310 7.78 38.32 30.96
C SER A 310 7.78 39.59 31.87
N ASP A 311 6.60 40.02 32.31
CA ASP A 311 6.46 41.18 33.21
C ASP A 311 6.93 40.90 34.63
N GLU A 312 6.73 39.68 35.14
CA GLU A 312 7.29 39.24 36.43
C GLU A 312 8.83 39.17 36.39
N TYR A 313 9.41 38.75 35.26
CA TYR A 313 10.87 38.73 35.10
C TYR A 313 11.49 40.11 34.97
N ARG A 314 10.77 41.11 34.45
CA ARG A 314 11.23 42.51 34.34
C ARG A 314 11.10 43.28 35.66
N ARG A 315 10.34 42.78 36.63
CA ARG A 315 10.15 43.44 37.96
C ARG A 315 11.06 42.87 39.03
N ARG A 316 11.89 41.89 38.73
CA ARG A 316 12.99 41.38 39.56
C ARG A 316 14.34 41.88 39.05
#